data_d52c79151460ec3f182aa323ff07ab13
#
_entry.id   d52c79151460ec3f182aa323ff07ab13
#
_cell.length_a   1.000
_cell.length_b   1.000
_cell.length_c   1.000
_cell.angle_alpha   90.00
_cell.angle_beta   90.00
_cell.angle_gamma   90.00
#
_symmetry.space_group_name_H-M   'P 1'
#
loop_
_entity.id
_entity.type
_entity.pdbx_description
1 polymer ?
#
loop_
_entity_poly.entity_id
_entity_poly.type
_entity_poly.pdbx_seq_one_letter_code
_entity_poly.pdbx_strand_id
1 'polypeptide(L)'
;MGKKALASILSFVILCLFLSIIFYWQISIPSQQQAHNGVINISNLNTPVRLDGEWKFYWQQLLAPSDLKQNHETSLATIPGVWNGNQLYSTDAKLPPDGYATYSLTFNIDQPSQQLSILLPHISTSYNIWINGKQLSSIGTVGTTTNSAFPQYATQELQFETQAGANNIVIQVANFTNLFGGINSSIYLGTPQQIQLLDRKNLTIDVLLIGSLIIMGIYHFTLFTSRKKRFLSFPFWIMGLPLIP
;
A
#
# COMPACT_ATOMS: atom_id res chain seq x y z
N MET A 1 16.77 -12.33 41.40
CA MET A 1 16.86 -11.90 39.96
C MET A 1 17.92 -10.82 39.84
N GLY A 2 18.98 -11.03 39.08
CA GLY A 2 20.10 -10.08 39.00
C GLY A 2 19.67 -8.74 38.31
N LYS A 3 20.25 -7.61 38.75
CA LYS A 3 19.95 -6.27 38.19
C LYS A 3 19.99 -6.24 36.64
N LYS A 4 20.83 -7.05 36.00
CA LYS A 4 20.90 -7.17 34.54
C LYS A 4 19.67 -7.84 33.92
N ALA A 5 19.10 -8.85 34.56
CA ALA A 5 17.88 -9.52 34.09
C ALA A 5 16.66 -8.59 34.21
N LEU A 6 16.58 -7.83 35.31
CA LEU A 6 15.52 -6.84 35.49
C LEU A 6 15.58 -5.74 34.45
N ALA A 7 16.77 -5.21 34.13
CA ALA A 7 16.97 -4.22 33.08
C ALA A 7 16.55 -4.73 31.69
N SER A 8 16.89 -5.98 31.36
CA SER A 8 16.48 -6.58 30.07
C SER A 8 14.96 -6.75 29.96
N ILE A 9 14.31 -7.17 31.05
CA ILE A 9 12.84 -7.32 31.07
C ILE A 9 12.18 -5.95 30.92
N LEU A 10 12.67 -4.93 31.65
CA LEU A 10 12.13 -3.57 31.55
C LEU A 10 12.27 -3.01 30.12
N SER A 11 13.44 -3.18 29.50
CA SER A 11 13.69 -2.76 28.13
C SER A 11 12.76 -3.46 27.13
N PHE A 12 12.50 -4.76 27.30
CA PHE A 12 11.58 -5.52 26.48
C PHE A 12 10.12 -5.01 26.62
N VAL A 13 9.68 -4.75 27.86
CA VAL A 13 8.34 -4.22 28.13
C VAL A 13 8.16 -2.83 27.49
N ILE A 14 9.16 -1.96 27.62
CA ILE A 14 9.13 -0.60 26.98
C ILE A 14 9.03 -0.74 25.47
N LEU A 15 9.78 -1.66 24.86
CA LEU A 15 9.71 -1.93 23.41
C LEU A 15 8.32 -2.42 23.00
N CYS A 16 7.74 -3.36 23.74
CA CYS A 16 6.39 -3.88 23.47
C CYS A 16 5.32 -2.78 23.58
N LEU A 17 5.41 -1.92 24.59
CA LEU A 17 4.51 -0.79 24.76
C LEU A 17 4.65 0.22 23.59
N PHE A 18 5.86 0.51 23.19
CA PHE A 18 6.14 1.40 22.06
C PHE A 18 5.56 0.84 20.74
N LEU A 19 5.79 -0.45 20.47
CA LEU A 19 5.22 -1.12 19.30
C LEU A 19 3.68 -1.17 19.36
N SER A 20 3.09 -1.37 20.55
CA SER A 20 1.63 -1.35 20.72
C SER A 20 1.03 0.03 20.45
N ILE A 21 1.71 1.10 20.83
CA ILE A 21 1.27 2.48 20.55
C ILE A 21 1.32 2.75 19.05
N ILE A 22 2.40 2.36 18.36
CA ILE A 22 2.52 2.48 16.90
C ILE A 22 1.40 1.71 16.21
N PHE A 23 1.17 0.46 16.62
CA PHE A 23 0.12 -0.40 16.06
C PHE A 23 -1.28 0.20 16.28
N TYR A 24 -1.57 0.71 17.47
CA TYR A 24 -2.83 1.41 17.79
C TYR A 24 -3.05 2.63 16.89
N TRP A 25 -2.00 3.41 16.66
CA TRP A 25 -2.07 4.59 15.77
C TRP A 25 -2.32 4.22 14.30
N GLN A 26 -1.91 3.05 13.87
CA GLN A 26 -2.09 2.57 12.50
C GLN A 26 -3.53 2.09 12.23
N ILE A 27 -4.20 1.54 13.24
CA ILE A 27 -5.56 0.97 13.12
C ILE A 27 -6.67 2.04 13.03
N SER A 28 -6.42 3.28 13.37
CA SER A 28 -7.44 4.29 13.67
C SER A 28 -7.95 5.11 12.48
N ILE A 29 -8.12 4.53 11.30
CA ILE A 29 -9.00 5.14 10.28
C ILE A 29 -10.22 4.21 10.16
N PRO A 30 -11.36 4.56 10.78
CA PRO A 30 -12.57 3.77 10.62
C PRO A 30 -13.00 3.79 9.15
N SER A 31 -13.17 2.60 8.55
CA SER A 31 -13.83 2.46 7.26
C SER A 31 -15.31 2.73 7.48
N GLN A 32 -15.76 3.96 7.24
CA GLN A 32 -17.17 4.30 7.49
C GLN A 32 -18.09 3.95 6.32
N GLN A 33 -17.57 3.87 5.11
CA GLN A 33 -18.37 3.60 3.91
C GLN A 33 -17.57 2.74 2.94
N GLN A 34 -18.25 1.79 2.30
CA GLN A 34 -17.65 0.97 1.25
C GLN A 34 -18.38 1.23 -0.07
N ALA A 35 -17.65 1.12 -1.16
CA ALA A 35 -18.22 1.16 -2.49
C ALA A 35 -19.03 -0.12 -2.76
N HIS A 36 -20.22 0.03 -3.31
CA HIS A 36 -21.07 -1.05 -3.78
C HIS A 36 -21.43 -0.84 -5.24
N ASN A 37 -21.27 -1.86 -6.06
CA ASN A 37 -21.58 -1.81 -7.50
C ASN A 37 -20.91 -0.61 -8.23
N GLY A 38 -19.69 -0.24 -7.82
CA GLY A 38 -18.98 0.88 -8.40
C GLY A 38 -19.46 2.26 -7.97
N VAL A 39 -20.20 2.36 -6.85
CA VAL A 39 -20.67 3.63 -6.30
C VAL A 39 -20.39 3.72 -4.81
N ILE A 40 -19.93 4.89 -4.35
CA ILE A 40 -19.79 5.22 -2.93
C ILE A 40 -20.43 6.59 -2.66
N ASN A 41 -21.19 6.70 -1.56
CA ASN A 41 -21.78 7.96 -1.14
C ASN A 41 -20.99 8.51 0.06
N ILE A 42 -20.43 9.70 -0.08
CA ILE A 42 -19.58 10.33 0.93
C ILE A 42 -20.41 11.41 1.63
N SER A 43 -20.92 11.07 2.81
CA SER A 43 -21.72 12.01 3.62
C SER A 43 -20.89 12.96 4.46
N ASN A 44 -19.61 12.62 4.73
CA ASN A 44 -18.76 13.39 5.62
C ASN A 44 -17.28 13.28 5.24
N LEU A 45 -16.60 14.43 5.14
CA LEU A 45 -15.17 14.57 4.85
C LEU A 45 -14.39 15.15 6.05
N ASN A 46 -14.86 14.98 7.27
CA ASN A 46 -14.11 15.43 8.45
C ASN A 46 -12.78 14.67 8.66
N THR A 47 -12.71 13.46 8.11
CA THR A 47 -11.49 12.63 8.06
C THR A 47 -11.30 12.08 6.65
N PRO A 48 -10.07 11.68 6.27
CA PRO A 48 -9.86 11.00 4.99
C PRO A 48 -10.77 9.78 4.85
N VAL A 49 -11.39 9.61 3.70
CA VAL A 49 -12.27 8.49 3.36
C VAL A 49 -11.49 7.48 2.53
N ARG A 50 -11.61 6.18 2.85
CA ARG A 50 -11.08 5.11 2.00
C ARG A 50 -12.10 4.80 0.92
N LEU A 51 -11.65 4.75 -0.31
CA LEU A 51 -12.47 4.37 -1.46
C LEU A 51 -12.47 2.85 -1.65
N ASP A 52 -12.56 2.13 -0.54
CA ASP A 52 -12.57 0.67 -0.51
C ASP A 52 -13.93 0.10 -0.91
N GLY A 53 -13.95 -1.15 -1.38
CA GLY A 53 -15.16 -1.86 -1.73
C GLY A 53 -15.21 -2.27 -3.19
N GLU A 54 -16.41 -2.44 -3.73
CA GLU A 54 -16.62 -2.94 -5.08
C GLU A 54 -16.53 -1.83 -6.11
N TRP A 55 -15.55 -1.95 -7.02
CA TRP A 55 -15.40 -1.08 -8.19
C TRP A 55 -15.84 -1.81 -9.44
N LYS A 56 -16.33 -1.10 -10.44
CA LYS A 56 -16.53 -1.64 -11.78
C LYS A 56 -15.19 -2.01 -12.37
N PHE A 57 -15.09 -3.18 -12.96
CA PHE A 57 -13.85 -3.79 -13.46
C PHE A 57 -14.02 -4.28 -14.88
N TYR A 58 -13.16 -3.83 -15.78
CA TYR A 58 -13.17 -4.11 -17.19
C TYR A 58 -11.87 -4.82 -17.57
N TRP A 59 -11.90 -6.15 -17.53
CA TRP A 59 -10.74 -6.97 -17.81
C TRP A 59 -10.35 -6.93 -19.29
N GLN A 60 -9.05 -6.80 -19.58
CA GLN A 60 -8.48 -6.67 -20.93
C GLN A 60 -9.12 -5.54 -21.77
N GLN A 61 -9.53 -4.47 -21.10
CA GLN A 61 -10.05 -3.26 -21.74
C GLN A 61 -9.35 -2.04 -21.14
N LEU A 62 -8.73 -1.22 -21.99
CA LEU A 62 -8.16 0.08 -21.62
C LEU A 62 -9.15 1.17 -22.04
N LEU A 63 -10.10 1.47 -21.18
CA LEU A 63 -11.19 2.39 -21.44
C LEU A 63 -10.85 3.79 -20.89
N ALA A 64 -10.93 4.81 -21.73
CA ALA A 64 -10.94 6.20 -21.29
C ALA A 64 -12.34 6.58 -20.77
N PRO A 65 -12.49 7.68 -20.00
CA PRO A 65 -13.79 8.09 -19.45
C PRO A 65 -14.88 8.29 -20.52
N SER A 66 -14.52 8.66 -21.76
CA SER A 66 -15.45 8.76 -22.89
C SER A 66 -16.07 7.43 -23.29
N ASP A 67 -15.26 6.35 -23.19
CA ASP A 67 -15.60 5.03 -23.69
C ASP A 67 -16.58 4.32 -22.74
N LEU A 68 -16.50 4.62 -21.45
CA LEU A 68 -17.39 4.05 -20.41
C LEU A 68 -18.87 4.41 -20.59
N LYS A 69 -19.21 5.34 -21.49
CA LYS A 69 -20.57 5.67 -21.85
C LYS A 69 -21.23 4.62 -22.76
N GLN A 70 -20.41 3.75 -23.35
CA GLN A 70 -20.85 2.64 -24.19
C GLN A 70 -21.09 1.40 -23.32
N ASN A 71 -21.82 0.43 -23.86
CA ASN A 71 -22.07 -0.82 -23.14
C ASN A 71 -20.83 -1.72 -23.26
N HIS A 72 -20.08 -1.89 -22.17
CA HIS A 72 -18.92 -2.78 -22.08
C HIS A 72 -19.22 -3.93 -21.14
N GLU A 73 -18.62 -5.07 -21.41
CA GLU A 73 -18.61 -6.18 -20.46
C GLU A 73 -17.89 -5.75 -19.19
N THR A 74 -18.58 -5.82 -18.06
CA THR A 74 -18.09 -5.39 -16.77
C THR A 74 -18.33 -6.44 -15.70
N SER A 75 -17.41 -6.52 -14.76
CA SER A 75 -17.53 -7.25 -13.51
C SER A 75 -17.23 -6.33 -12.34
N LEU A 76 -17.18 -6.87 -11.13
CA LEU A 76 -16.80 -6.12 -9.93
C LEU A 76 -15.47 -6.64 -9.41
N ALA A 77 -14.61 -5.70 -8.98
CA ALA A 77 -13.38 -6.01 -8.25
C ALA A 77 -13.40 -5.31 -6.89
N THR A 78 -13.04 -6.04 -5.85
CA THR A 78 -12.91 -5.48 -4.50
C THR A 78 -11.57 -4.75 -4.36
N ILE A 79 -11.61 -3.50 -3.95
CA ILE A 79 -10.44 -2.67 -3.65
C ILE A 79 -10.40 -2.45 -2.12
N PRO A 80 -9.24 -2.62 -1.46
CA PRO A 80 -7.98 -3.14 -2.01
C PRO A 80 -8.05 -4.62 -2.35
N GLY A 81 -7.39 -5.01 -3.43
CA GLY A 81 -7.34 -6.39 -3.86
C GLY A 81 -6.51 -6.60 -5.12
N VAL A 82 -6.09 -7.85 -5.33
CA VAL A 82 -5.43 -8.27 -6.54
C VAL A 82 -6.44 -8.94 -7.46
N TRP A 83 -6.26 -8.83 -8.78
CA TRP A 83 -7.16 -9.53 -9.70
C TRP A 83 -6.81 -11.01 -9.87
N ASN A 84 -5.57 -11.40 -9.49
CA ASN A 84 -5.09 -12.78 -9.60
C ASN A 84 -6.03 -13.78 -8.91
N GLY A 85 -6.42 -14.80 -9.61
CA GLY A 85 -7.27 -15.87 -9.09
C GLY A 85 -8.73 -15.50 -8.92
N ASN A 86 -9.14 -14.25 -9.18
CA ASN A 86 -10.55 -13.87 -9.24
C ASN A 86 -11.19 -14.46 -10.51
N GLN A 87 -12.48 -14.72 -10.44
CA GLN A 87 -13.26 -15.18 -11.58
C GLN A 87 -14.09 -14.02 -12.14
N LEU A 88 -14.16 -13.91 -13.45
CA LEU A 88 -15.13 -13.02 -14.10
C LEU A 88 -16.51 -13.68 -14.13
N TYR A 89 -17.56 -12.88 -14.08
CA TYR A 89 -18.93 -13.40 -14.18
C TYR A 89 -19.19 -14.21 -15.47
N SER A 90 -18.41 -13.95 -16.51
CA SER A 90 -18.58 -14.59 -17.83
C SER A 90 -17.80 -15.88 -18.02
N THR A 91 -16.86 -16.20 -17.12
CA THR A 91 -15.98 -17.39 -17.27
C THR A 91 -15.61 -17.99 -15.93
N ASP A 92 -15.51 -19.32 -15.86
CA ASP A 92 -15.00 -20.03 -14.68
C ASP A 92 -13.46 -19.95 -14.58
N ALA A 93 -12.79 -19.32 -15.53
CA ALA A 93 -11.34 -19.20 -15.55
C ALA A 93 -10.85 -18.16 -14.56
N LYS A 94 -9.84 -18.52 -13.77
CA LYS A 94 -9.16 -17.61 -12.86
C LYS A 94 -8.27 -16.64 -13.64
N LEU A 95 -8.28 -15.37 -13.26
CA LEU A 95 -7.46 -14.35 -13.88
C LEU A 95 -5.97 -14.60 -13.59
N PRO A 96 -5.11 -14.48 -14.63
CA PRO A 96 -3.66 -14.56 -14.46
C PRO A 96 -3.10 -13.30 -13.76
N PRO A 97 -1.85 -13.34 -13.27
CA PRO A 97 -1.18 -12.14 -12.75
C PRO A 97 -0.94 -11.09 -13.83
N ASP A 98 -0.61 -11.54 -15.05
CA ASP A 98 -0.30 -10.69 -16.19
C ASP A 98 -1.57 -10.23 -16.89
N GLY A 99 -1.64 -8.96 -17.23
CA GLY A 99 -2.76 -8.41 -17.96
C GLY A 99 -2.93 -6.90 -17.74
N TYR A 100 -4.07 -6.43 -18.18
CA TYR A 100 -4.47 -5.04 -18.05
C TYR A 100 -5.97 -4.93 -17.82
N ALA A 101 -6.38 -3.86 -17.16
CA ALA A 101 -7.79 -3.63 -16.85
C ALA A 101 -8.07 -2.15 -16.63
N THR A 102 -9.34 -1.79 -16.70
CA THR A 102 -9.84 -0.50 -16.26
C THR A 102 -10.71 -0.69 -15.02
N TYR A 103 -10.51 0.16 -14.03
CA TYR A 103 -11.34 0.28 -12.85
C TYR A 103 -12.13 1.58 -12.93
N SER A 104 -13.39 1.56 -12.49
CA SER A 104 -14.20 2.76 -12.40
C SER A 104 -14.99 2.81 -11.10
N LEU A 105 -15.00 3.99 -10.46
CA LEU A 105 -15.78 4.29 -9.27
C LEU A 105 -16.49 5.62 -9.46
N THR A 106 -17.76 5.67 -9.10
CA THR A 106 -18.51 6.91 -8.92
C THR A 106 -18.59 7.22 -7.43
N PHE A 107 -18.17 8.42 -7.02
CA PHE A 107 -18.36 8.89 -5.66
C PHE A 107 -19.27 10.11 -5.65
N ASN A 108 -20.25 10.10 -4.76
CA ASN A 108 -21.21 11.18 -4.60
C ASN A 108 -20.83 12.01 -3.38
N ILE A 109 -20.85 13.35 -3.54
CA ILE A 109 -20.63 14.32 -2.48
C ILE A 109 -21.79 15.30 -2.47
N ASP A 110 -22.42 15.46 -1.30
CA ASP A 110 -23.56 16.40 -1.13
C ASP A 110 -23.11 17.87 -1.04
N GLN A 111 -21.82 18.12 -0.87
CA GLN A 111 -21.27 19.46 -0.73
C GLN A 111 -21.02 20.12 -2.09
N PRO A 112 -21.02 21.47 -2.14
CA PRO A 112 -20.67 22.19 -3.37
C PRO A 112 -19.23 21.88 -3.82
N SER A 113 -18.92 22.25 -5.04
CA SER A 113 -17.56 22.09 -5.61
C SER A 113 -16.49 22.57 -4.65
N GLN A 114 -15.53 21.68 -4.37
CA GLN A 114 -14.40 21.95 -3.50
C GLN A 114 -13.13 21.28 -3.99
N GLN A 115 -11.99 21.81 -3.56
CA GLN A 115 -10.71 21.20 -3.86
C GLN A 115 -10.46 20.01 -2.92
N LEU A 116 -10.29 18.83 -3.49
CA LEU A 116 -9.91 17.61 -2.78
C LEU A 116 -8.58 17.07 -3.28
N SER A 117 -7.99 16.20 -2.47
CA SER A 117 -6.82 15.40 -2.82
C SER A 117 -7.18 13.93 -2.77
N ILE A 118 -6.61 13.17 -3.71
CA ILE A 118 -6.60 11.71 -3.69
C ILE A 118 -5.17 11.22 -3.45
N LEU A 119 -4.99 10.31 -2.50
CA LEU A 119 -3.73 9.62 -2.25
C LEU A 119 -3.82 8.24 -2.89
N LEU A 120 -2.99 8.04 -3.91
CA LEU A 120 -2.85 6.77 -4.61
C LEU A 120 -1.62 6.06 -4.08
N PRO A 121 -1.77 4.84 -3.56
CA PRO A 121 -0.63 3.99 -3.26
C PRO A 121 0.10 3.63 -4.56
N HIS A 122 1.25 2.95 -4.45
CA HIS A 122 1.80 2.34 -5.65
C HIS A 122 0.84 1.26 -6.16
N ILE A 123 0.49 1.33 -7.44
CA ILE A 123 -0.35 0.37 -8.15
C ILE A 123 0.56 -0.48 -9.03
N SER A 124 0.38 -1.78 -9.01
CA SER A 124 1.22 -2.71 -9.79
C SER A 124 0.68 -2.90 -11.20
N THR A 125 1.45 -2.50 -12.22
CA THR A 125 2.82 -1.93 -12.20
C THR A 125 2.90 -0.59 -12.90
N SER A 126 1.89 -0.23 -13.69
CA SER A 126 1.72 1.05 -14.37
C SER A 126 0.25 1.43 -14.39
N TYR A 127 -0.05 2.72 -14.34
CA TYR A 127 -1.44 3.18 -14.37
C TYR A 127 -1.60 4.58 -14.95
N ASN A 128 -2.80 4.83 -15.50
CA ASN A 128 -3.31 6.15 -15.84
C ASN A 128 -4.54 6.42 -14.99
N ILE A 129 -4.71 7.64 -14.50
CA ILE A 129 -5.88 8.04 -13.72
C ILE A 129 -6.55 9.27 -14.29
N TRP A 130 -7.87 9.21 -14.35
CA TRP A 130 -8.77 10.33 -14.67
C TRP A 130 -9.75 10.57 -13.54
N ILE A 131 -10.04 11.84 -13.28
CA ILE A 131 -11.15 12.26 -12.44
C ILE A 131 -12.00 13.25 -13.22
N ASN A 132 -13.30 13.01 -13.27
CA ASN A 132 -14.27 13.82 -14.01
C ASN A 132 -13.86 14.05 -15.49
N GLY A 133 -13.30 13.01 -16.11
CA GLY A 133 -12.87 13.05 -17.52
C GLY A 133 -11.51 13.70 -17.77
N LYS A 134 -10.91 14.36 -16.78
CA LYS A 134 -9.58 14.97 -16.88
C LYS A 134 -8.51 13.97 -16.41
N GLN A 135 -7.50 13.70 -17.23
CA GLN A 135 -6.34 12.92 -16.83
C GLN A 135 -5.50 13.71 -15.85
N LEU A 136 -5.28 13.14 -14.66
CA LEU A 136 -4.49 13.78 -13.61
C LEU A 136 -3.05 13.28 -13.57
N SER A 137 -2.85 12.00 -13.85
CA SER A 137 -1.50 11.40 -13.79
C SER A 137 -1.39 10.15 -14.66
N SER A 138 -0.13 9.82 -14.95
CA SER A 138 0.30 8.60 -15.60
C SER A 138 1.60 8.15 -14.94
N ILE A 139 1.65 6.93 -14.43
CA ILE A 139 2.83 6.32 -13.83
C ILE A 139 3.21 5.08 -14.62
N GLY A 140 4.44 5.09 -15.13
CA GLY A 140 4.89 4.11 -16.12
C GLY A 140 4.14 4.27 -17.45
N THR A 141 4.11 3.21 -18.23
CA THR A 141 3.34 3.16 -19.49
C THR A 141 2.34 2.02 -19.40
N VAL A 142 1.06 2.34 -19.50
CA VAL A 142 0.00 1.33 -19.57
C VAL A 142 -0.05 0.78 -20.99
N GLY A 143 0.07 -0.54 -21.12
CA GLY A 143 0.07 -1.24 -22.40
C GLY A 143 -0.70 -2.54 -22.32
N THR A 144 -0.94 -3.14 -23.48
CA THR A 144 -1.68 -4.41 -23.62
C THR A 144 -0.77 -5.64 -23.72
N THR A 145 0.54 -5.44 -23.75
CA THR A 145 1.55 -6.50 -23.88
C THR A 145 2.77 -6.17 -23.03
N THR A 146 3.59 -7.17 -22.72
CA THR A 146 4.88 -7.01 -22.02
C THR A 146 5.80 -6.00 -22.69
N ASN A 147 5.77 -5.90 -24.02
CA ASN A 147 6.65 -4.99 -24.76
C ASN A 147 6.14 -3.54 -24.80
N SER A 148 4.84 -3.33 -24.55
CA SER A 148 4.21 -2.00 -24.56
C SER A 148 3.96 -1.42 -23.17
N ALA A 149 4.03 -2.24 -22.13
CA ALA A 149 3.86 -1.81 -20.74
C ALA A 149 5.22 -1.62 -20.06
N PHE A 150 5.43 -0.45 -19.47
CA PHE A 150 6.67 -0.16 -18.71
C PHE A 150 6.33 0.14 -17.26
N PRO A 151 6.85 -0.67 -16.30
CA PRO A 151 6.55 -0.50 -14.88
C PRO A 151 7.21 0.75 -14.31
N GLN A 152 6.49 1.42 -13.43
CA GLN A 152 7.03 2.47 -12.56
C GLN A 152 6.24 2.47 -11.25
N TYR A 153 6.94 2.64 -10.11
CA TYR A 153 6.34 2.62 -8.80
C TYR A 153 6.42 4.01 -8.16
N ALA A 154 5.27 4.57 -7.84
CA ALA A 154 5.19 5.84 -7.12
C ALA A 154 3.88 5.92 -6.32
N THR A 155 3.97 6.43 -5.10
CA THR A 155 2.81 6.94 -4.37
C THR A 155 2.58 8.39 -4.81
N GLN A 156 1.35 8.76 -5.08
CA GLN A 156 1.02 10.11 -5.55
C GLN A 156 -0.12 10.73 -4.75
N GLU A 157 0.05 11.99 -4.42
CA GLU A 157 -1.03 12.89 -4.01
C GLU A 157 -1.43 13.75 -5.21
N LEU A 158 -2.70 13.68 -5.61
CA LEU A 158 -3.24 14.43 -6.75
C LEU A 158 -4.39 15.30 -6.29
N GLN A 159 -4.32 16.59 -6.59
CA GLN A 159 -5.37 17.55 -6.27
C GLN A 159 -6.29 17.77 -7.46
N PHE A 160 -7.57 17.90 -7.20
CA PHE A 160 -8.59 18.12 -8.21
C PHE A 160 -9.79 18.86 -7.63
N GLU A 161 -10.61 19.42 -8.49
CA GLU A 161 -11.88 20.04 -8.12
C GLU A 161 -13.02 19.03 -8.29
N THR A 162 -13.87 18.91 -7.27
CA THR A 162 -15.07 18.10 -7.34
C THR A 162 -16.21 18.85 -8.01
N GLN A 163 -17.17 18.10 -8.53
CA GLN A 163 -18.46 18.60 -8.95
C GLN A 163 -19.49 18.30 -7.85
N ALA A 164 -20.53 19.13 -7.74
CA ALA A 164 -21.66 18.81 -6.88
C ALA A 164 -22.36 17.52 -7.35
N GLY A 165 -22.60 16.60 -6.45
CA GLY A 165 -23.17 15.28 -6.76
C GLY A 165 -22.15 14.25 -7.22
N ALA A 166 -22.37 13.64 -8.37
CA ALA A 166 -21.59 12.51 -8.87
C ALA A 166 -20.25 12.92 -9.47
N ASN A 167 -19.19 12.32 -8.98
CA ASN A 167 -17.83 12.42 -9.50
C ASN A 167 -17.33 11.05 -9.92
N ASN A 168 -16.56 10.97 -10.97
CA ASN A 168 -16.11 9.69 -11.53
C ASN A 168 -14.58 9.58 -11.50
N ILE A 169 -14.10 8.45 -11.00
CA ILE A 169 -12.69 8.05 -11.04
C ILE A 169 -12.57 6.91 -12.04
N VAL A 170 -11.60 7.00 -12.94
CA VAL A 170 -11.23 5.93 -13.88
C VAL A 170 -9.74 5.67 -13.76
N ILE A 171 -9.36 4.41 -13.56
CA ILE A 171 -7.96 3.99 -13.44
C ILE A 171 -7.72 2.83 -14.40
N GLN A 172 -6.88 3.05 -15.40
CA GLN A 172 -6.32 1.97 -16.22
C GLN A 172 -5.08 1.44 -15.52
N VAL A 173 -4.94 0.11 -15.45
CA VAL A 173 -3.80 -0.57 -14.82
C VAL A 173 -3.28 -1.62 -15.79
N ALA A 174 -1.94 -1.74 -15.91
CA ALA A 174 -1.31 -2.85 -16.59
C ALA A 174 -0.22 -3.47 -15.69
N ASN A 175 -0.17 -4.81 -15.69
CA ASN A 175 0.83 -5.59 -14.99
C ASN A 175 1.32 -6.74 -15.87
N PHE A 176 2.64 -6.76 -16.15
CA PHE A 176 3.32 -7.84 -16.90
C PHE A 176 4.66 -8.22 -16.25
N THR A 177 4.94 -7.72 -15.06
CA THR A 177 6.24 -7.92 -14.41
C THR A 177 6.15 -8.30 -12.94
N ASN A 178 4.99 -8.09 -12.30
CA ASN A 178 4.80 -8.39 -10.88
C ASN A 178 3.93 -9.65 -10.72
N LEU A 179 4.16 -10.39 -9.63
CA LEU A 179 3.37 -11.57 -9.27
C LEU A 179 1.91 -11.26 -8.94
N PHE A 180 1.61 -10.00 -8.61
CA PHE A 180 0.29 -9.55 -8.21
C PHE A 180 -0.11 -8.32 -9.02
N GLY A 181 -1.21 -8.40 -9.75
CA GLY A 181 -1.78 -7.29 -10.51
C GLY A 181 -3.01 -6.70 -9.81
N GLY A 182 -3.24 -5.42 -10.02
CA GLY A 182 -4.41 -4.72 -9.46
C GLY A 182 -4.07 -3.62 -8.47
N ILE A 183 -5.08 -3.17 -7.73
CA ILE A 183 -5.00 -2.10 -6.74
C ILE A 183 -5.04 -2.74 -5.35
N ASN A 184 -3.87 -3.13 -4.84
CA ASN A 184 -3.73 -3.94 -3.62
C ASN A 184 -3.65 -3.12 -2.32
N SER A 185 -3.82 -1.82 -2.40
CA SER A 185 -3.83 -0.92 -1.24
C SER A 185 -4.96 0.08 -1.33
N SER A 186 -5.44 0.55 -0.18
CA SER A 186 -6.54 1.53 -0.11
C SER A 186 -6.17 2.84 -0.78
N ILE A 187 -7.10 3.40 -1.52
CA ILE A 187 -7.06 4.76 -2.07
C ILE A 187 -7.76 5.68 -1.09
N TYR A 188 -7.16 6.82 -0.77
CA TYR A 188 -7.73 7.77 0.19
C TYR A 188 -8.16 9.05 -0.50
N LEU A 189 -9.32 9.56 -0.10
CA LEU A 189 -9.88 10.84 -0.55
C LEU A 189 -10.07 11.75 0.66
N GLY A 190 -9.72 13.02 0.54
CA GLY A 190 -9.88 14.00 1.61
C GLY A 190 -9.49 15.41 1.18
N THR A 191 -9.50 16.35 2.12
CA THR A 191 -8.92 17.67 1.86
C THR A 191 -7.40 17.57 1.68
N PRO A 192 -6.75 18.51 0.97
CA PRO A 192 -5.29 18.50 0.80
C PRO A 192 -4.54 18.38 2.13
N GLN A 193 -4.99 19.10 3.15
CA GLN A 193 -4.36 19.07 4.47
C GLN A 193 -4.48 17.70 5.15
N GLN A 194 -5.64 17.06 5.04
CA GLN A 194 -5.88 15.72 5.61
C GLN A 194 -5.00 14.67 4.94
N ILE A 195 -4.91 14.70 3.61
CA ILE A 195 -4.09 13.76 2.85
C ILE A 195 -2.61 13.95 3.15
N GLN A 196 -2.11 15.19 3.21
CA GLN A 196 -0.73 15.47 3.60
C GLN A 196 -0.41 15.00 5.03
N LEU A 197 -1.33 15.17 5.97
CA LEU A 197 -1.15 14.66 7.33
C LEU A 197 -1.10 13.14 7.37
N LEU A 198 -1.95 12.47 6.58
CA LEU A 198 -1.95 11.01 6.45
C LEU A 198 -0.63 10.50 5.87
N ASP A 199 -0.16 11.09 4.79
CA ASP A 199 1.11 10.71 4.14
C ASP A 199 2.30 10.92 5.06
N ARG A 200 2.38 12.08 5.75
CA ARG A 200 3.42 12.36 6.75
C ARG A 200 3.37 11.38 7.93
N LYS A 201 2.18 11.01 8.40
CA LYS A 201 2.01 10.00 9.46
C LYS A 201 2.61 8.66 9.03
N ASN A 202 2.29 8.19 7.82
CA ASN A 202 2.80 6.93 7.28
C ASN A 202 4.33 6.97 7.18
N LEU A 203 4.89 8.04 6.59
CA LEU A 203 6.33 8.24 6.50
C LEU A 203 7.02 8.26 7.87
N THR A 204 6.42 8.91 8.87
CA THR A 204 6.97 8.96 10.23
C THR A 204 7.05 7.57 10.85
N ILE A 205 6.02 6.73 10.67
CA ILE A 205 6.00 5.35 11.15
C ILE A 205 7.11 4.54 10.47
N ASP A 206 7.26 4.65 9.16
CA ASP A 206 8.28 3.93 8.41
C ASP A 206 9.70 4.30 8.87
N VAL A 207 9.97 5.60 9.06
CA VAL A 207 11.27 6.10 9.58
C VAL A 207 11.55 5.57 10.99
N LEU A 208 10.55 5.55 11.88
CA LEU A 208 10.68 4.98 13.23
C LEU A 208 10.98 3.48 13.20
N LEU A 209 10.30 2.74 12.33
CA LEU A 209 10.54 1.30 12.18
C LEU A 209 11.95 1.03 11.64
N ILE A 210 12.38 1.74 10.60
CA ILE A 210 13.73 1.63 10.05
C ILE A 210 14.78 1.96 11.12
N GLY A 211 14.60 3.06 11.86
CA GLY A 211 15.50 3.45 12.95
C GLY A 211 15.61 2.37 14.04
N SER A 212 14.48 1.78 14.43
CA SER A 212 14.47 0.71 15.43
C SER A 212 15.23 -0.55 14.96
N LEU A 213 15.07 -0.93 13.68
CA LEU A 213 15.79 -2.06 13.09
C LEU A 213 17.30 -1.80 13.00
N ILE A 214 17.73 -0.58 12.67
CA ILE A 214 19.15 -0.20 12.65
C ILE A 214 19.73 -0.30 14.06
N ILE A 215 19.06 0.22 15.08
CA ILE A 215 19.54 0.15 16.48
C ILE A 215 19.66 -1.31 16.91
N MET A 216 18.67 -2.15 16.59
CA MET A 216 18.71 -3.59 16.88
C MET A 216 19.89 -4.27 16.17
N GLY A 217 20.14 -3.94 14.91
CA GLY A 217 21.26 -4.46 14.13
C GLY A 217 22.61 -4.10 14.78
N ILE A 218 22.81 -2.84 15.17
CA ILE A 218 24.01 -2.37 15.87
C ILE A 218 24.20 -3.09 17.22
N TYR A 219 23.09 -3.29 17.97
CA TYR A 219 23.13 -4.02 19.23
C TYR A 219 23.59 -5.48 19.05
N HIS A 220 23.03 -6.20 18.09
CA HIS A 220 23.43 -7.58 17.80
C HIS A 220 24.87 -7.66 17.29
N PHE A 221 25.30 -6.71 16.46
CA PHE A 221 26.68 -6.64 16.00
C PHE A 221 27.67 -6.42 17.14
N THR A 222 27.37 -5.52 18.08
CA THR A 222 28.19 -5.29 19.28
C THR A 222 28.25 -6.52 20.19
N LEU A 223 27.13 -7.24 20.36
CA LEU A 223 27.13 -8.51 21.11
C LEU A 223 28.00 -9.57 20.44
N PHE A 224 27.91 -9.70 19.12
CA PHE A 224 28.70 -10.65 18.35
C PHE A 224 30.20 -10.36 18.50
N THR A 225 30.63 -9.12 18.31
CA THR A 225 32.04 -8.73 18.43
C THR A 225 32.56 -8.90 19.86
N SER A 226 31.74 -8.61 20.87
CA SER A 226 32.09 -8.81 22.29
C SER A 226 32.23 -10.29 22.66
N ARG A 227 31.42 -11.18 22.10
CA ARG A 227 31.56 -12.64 22.30
C ARG A 227 32.78 -13.18 21.58
N LYS A 228 33.11 -12.71 20.39
CA LYS A 228 34.29 -13.15 19.63
C LYS A 228 35.59 -12.87 20.40
N LYS A 229 35.68 -11.72 21.11
CA LYS A 229 36.81 -11.41 21.99
C LYS A 229 36.99 -12.39 23.16
N ARG A 230 35.86 -12.95 23.71
CA ARG A 230 35.94 -13.97 24.77
C ARG A 230 36.40 -15.34 24.25
N PHE A 231 36.08 -15.69 23.01
CA PHE A 231 36.52 -16.96 22.41
C PHE A 231 38.01 -16.91 22.04
N LEU A 232 38.55 -15.75 21.69
CA LEU A 232 39.96 -15.57 21.40
C LEU A 232 40.84 -15.44 22.66
N SER A 233 40.24 -15.27 23.84
CA SER A 233 40.93 -15.25 25.13
C SER A 233 40.95 -16.62 25.87
N PHE A 234 40.49 -17.70 25.24
CA PHE A 234 40.75 -19.03 25.74
C PHE A 234 42.23 -19.34 25.46
N PRO A 235 43.04 -19.52 26.50
CA PRO A 235 44.49 -19.72 26.31
C PRO A 235 44.73 -21.06 25.62
N PHE A 236 45.51 -21.01 24.56
CA PHE A 236 46.04 -22.13 23.78
C PHE A 236 47.04 -22.99 24.61
N TRP A 237 46.81 -23.15 25.92
CA TRP A 237 47.76 -23.77 26.84
C TRP A 237 47.34 -25.18 27.29
N ILE A 238 46.39 -25.83 26.66
CA ILE A 238 46.03 -27.22 27.00
C ILE A 238 46.16 -28.11 25.75
N MET A 239 47.33 -28.13 25.14
CA MET A 239 47.80 -29.23 24.29
C MET A 239 49.32 -29.40 24.40
N GLY A 240 49.82 -29.43 25.63
CA GLY A 240 51.14 -29.96 25.95
C GLY A 240 50.97 -31.41 26.35
N LEU A 241 50.86 -32.34 25.40
CA LEU A 241 51.15 -33.72 25.63
C LEU A 241 52.66 -33.90 25.69
N PRO A 242 53.25 -34.38 26.83
CA PRO A 242 54.65 -34.78 26.85
C PRO A 242 54.78 -36.13 26.12
N LEU A 243 55.54 -36.14 25.05
CA LEU A 243 56.14 -37.37 24.54
C LEU A 243 57.19 -37.82 25.59
N ILE A 244 56.98 -38.94 26.23
CA ILE A 244 57.95 -39.67 27.07
C ILE A 244 58.46 -40.89 26.29
N PRO A 245 59.74 -41.27 26.51
CA PRO A 245 60.65 -41.86 25.57
C PRO A 245 60.36 -43.28 25.17
#